data_e9652352dee4b8379880586060b053cf
#
_entry.id   e9652352dee4b8379880586060b053cf
#
_cell.length_a   1.000
_cell.length_b   1.000
_cell.length_c   1.000
_cell.angle_alpha   90.00
_cell.angle_beta   90.00
_cell.angle_gamma   90.00
#
_symmetry.space_group_name_H-M   'P 1'
#
loop_
_entity.id
_entity.type
_entity.pdbx_description
1 polymer ?
#
loop_
_entity_poly.entity_id
_entity_poly.type
_entity_poly.pdbx_seq_one_letter_code
_entity_poly.pdbx_strand_id
1 'polypeptide(L)'
;YTMMALGLDANAYTTNDHTAYLFGGIDNFYKGLDELMDYVQHPYFTDKNVEKERGIIGQEIQLYDDQPMWKLYLNAMKCLYKNNAIRLDVAGTVESISHITKETLYSCYNTFYHPSNMVMCIAGDFEAEKIVEEVKKRLLPREKMSEIKRIYPEEEKDINKRFMESKMDINMPLFMIGYRDFGEKSNQPKKELAIKIILNSLIGECSDTFQSLYNEGLLMKSLECDFEYSDQYSHVIIDGESENPEQVYQTIIEKLENLDKLKELEYLN
;
A
#
# COMPACT_ATOMS: atom_id res chain seq x y z
N TYR A 1 17.88 13.22 12.09
CA TYR A 1 18.42 14.59 12.33
C TYR A 1 19.51 14.98 11.32
N THR A 2 20.43 14.06 10.91
CA THR A 2 21.53 14.36 9.99
C THR A 2 21.03 14.77 8.61
N MET A 3 20.08 14.03 8.03
CA MET A 3 19.48 14.35 6.73
C MET A 3 18.80 15.73 6.73
N MET A 4 17.99 16.02 7.74
CA MET A 4 17.32 17.33 7.89
C MET A 4 18.32 18.47 8.02
N ALA A 5 19.44 18.27 8.74
CA ALA A 5 20.51 19.27 8.86
C ALA A 5 21.22 19.54 7.52
N LEU A 6 21.15 18.61 6.57
CA LEU A 6 21.65 18.75 5.21
C LEU A 6 20.63 19.40 4.27
N GLY A 7 19.43 19.72 4.74
CA GLY A 7 18.32 20.21 3.91
C GLY A 7 17.69 19.11 3.05
N LEU A 8 17.81 17.85 3.47
CA LEU A 8 17.24 16.70 2.79
C LEU A 8 15.96 16.25 3.50
N ASP A 9 14.93 15.93 2.73
CA ASP A 9 13.74 15.26 3.19
C ASP A 9 13.97 13.74 3.13
N ALA A 10 13.84 13.06 4.27
CA ALA A 10 14.10 11.63 4.38
C ALA A 10 12.90 10.91 4.99
N ASN A 11 12.55 9.77 4.42
CA ASN A 11 11.43 8.97 4.87
C ASN A 11 11.72 7.48 4.70
N ALA A 12 10.86 6.64 5.31
CA ALA A 12 10.84 5.20 5.10
C ALA A 12 9.40 4.71 5.18
N TYR A 13 9.08 3.67 4.42
CA TYR A 13 7.79 3.01 4.49
C TYR A 13 7.92 1.52 4.27
N THR A 14 6.95 0.78 4.78
CA THR A 14 6.84 -0.68 4.60
C THR A 14 5.49 -1.01 4.00
N THR A 15 5.49 -1.89 3.02
CA THR A 15 4.30 -2.48 2.42
C THR A 15 4.26 -3.98 2.73
N ASN A 16 3.31 -4.71 2.15
CA ASN A 16 3.21 -6.16 2.35
C ASN A 16 4.35 -6.97 1.70
N ASP A 17 5.13 -6.37 0.81
CA ASP A 17 6.16 -7.07 0.02
C ASP A 17 7.54 -6.40 0.06
N HIS A 18 7.65 -5.14 0.47
CA HIS A 18 8.94 -4.46 0.56
C HIS A 18 8.99 -3.38 1.64
N THR A 19 10.20 -2.99 1.99
CA THR A 19 10.50 -1.79 2.78
C THR A 19 11.38 -0.86 1.97
N ALA A 20 11.03 0.42 1.92
CA ALA A 20 11.79 1.44 1.21
C ALA A 20 12.36 2.47 2.19
N TYR A 21 13.59 2.88 1.95
CA TYR A 21 14.26 4.01 2.60
C TYR A 21 14.62 5.00 1.54
N LEU A 22 14.27 6.25 1.73
CA LEU A 22 14.41 7.27 0.70
C LEU A 22 14.82 8.61 1.27
N PHE A 23 15.44 9.41 0.42
CA PHE A 23 15.62 10.83 0.67
C PHE A 23 15.47 11.62 -0.64
N GLY A 24 15.12 12.87 -0.53
CA GLY A 24 15.07 13.83 -1.62
C GLY A 24 15.65 15.18 -1.22
N GLY A 25 16.13 15.93 -2.19
CA GLY A 25 16.65 17.26 -1.95
C GLY A 25 17.25 17.89 -3.21
N ILE A 26 17.53 19.19 -3.12
CA ILE A 26 18.12 19.95 -4.24
C ILE A 26 19.64 19.91 -4.17
N ASP A 27 20.20 19.95 -2.96
CA ASP A 27 21.63 19.98 -2.67
C ASP A 27 22.06 18.81 -1.80
N ASN A 28 23.38 18.68 -1.58
CA ASN A 28 23.97 17.68 -0.68
C ASN A 28 23.67 16.21 -0.99
N PHE A 29 23.33 15.90 -2.25
CA PHE A 29 22.97 14.54 -2.67
C PHE A 29 23.99 13.48 -2.21
N TYR A 30 25.30 13.68 -2.44
CA TYR A 30 26.32 12.69 -2.08
C TYR A 30 26.43 12.46 -0.57
N LYS A 31 26.21 13.51 0.24
CA LYS A 31 26.17 13.35 1.71
C LYS A 31 24.92 12.57 2.13
N GLY A 32 23.78 12.84 1.49
CA GLY A 32 22.57 12.07 1.71
C GLY A 32 22.72 10.61 1.32
N LEU A 33 23.40 10.35 0.19
CA LEU A 33 23.71 8.98 -0.25
C LEU A 33 24.64 8.27 0.75
N ASP A 34 25.66 8.94 1.28
CA ASP A 34 26.53 8.40 2.34
C ASP A 34 25.71 8.01 3.57
N GLU A 35 24.89 8.90 4.08
CA GLU A 35 24.05 8.67 5.27
C GLU A 35 23.02 7.55 5.05
N LEU A 36 22.33 7.52 3.89
CA LEU A 36 21.36 6.48 3.60
C LEU A 36 22.00 5.10 3.50
N MET A 37 23.12 5.01 2.78
CA MET A 37 23.83 3.74 2.61
C MET A 37 24.46 3.26 3.92
N ASP A 38 24.99 4.17 4.74
CA ASP A 38 25.48 3.84 6.07
C ASP A 38 24.36 3.32 6.97
N TYR A 39 23.24 4.02 7.01
CA TYR A 39 22.07 3.65 7.81
C TYR A 39 21.54 2.24 7.45
N VAL A 40 21.40 1.94 6.16
CA VAL A 40 20.86 0.66 5.72
C VAL A 40 21.85 -0.49 5.89
N GLN A 41 23.17 -0.23 5.83
CA GLN A 41 24.22 -1.25 5.92
C GLN A 41 24.71 -1.54 7.34
N HIS A 42 24.46 -0.65 8.30
CA HIS A 42 24.95 -0.78 9.68
C HIS A 42 23.79 -0.82 10.70
N PRO A 43 23.12 -1.98 10.87
CA PRO A 43 22.05 -2.09 11.85
C PRO A 43 22.59 -1.96 13.28
N TYR A 44 21.90 -1.20 14.11
CA TYR A 44 22.23 -1.04 15.51
C TYR A 44 21.00 -1.24 16.39
N PHE A 45 20.80 -2.48 16.84
CA PHE A 45 19.69 -2.84 17.71
C PHE A 45 20.21 -3.17 19.12
N THR A 46 19.66 -2.51 20.12
CA THR A 46 19.88 -2.77 21.54
C THR A 46 18.53 -2.96 22.22
N ASP A 47 18.52 -3.64 23.38
CA ASP A 47 17.28 -3.83 24.14
C ASP A 47 16.61 -2.48 24.45
N LYS A 48 17.43 -1.46 24.76
CA LYS A 48 16.93 -0.12 25.09
C LYS A 48 16.27 0.59 23.89
N ASN A 49 16.87 0.54 22.69
CA ASN A 49 16.28 1.22 21.53
C ASN A 49 15.09 0.45 20.98
N VAL A 50 15.09 -0.89 21.06
CA VAL A 50 13.94 -1.72 20.68
C VAL A 50 12.74 -1.44 21.59
N GLU A 51 12.96 -1.35 22.92
CA GLU A 51 11.89 -1.02 23.87
C GLU A 51 11.32 0.39 23.65
N LYS A 52 12.20 1.37 23.40
CA LYS A 52 11.76 2.73 23.07
C LYS A 52 10.91 2.77 21.80
N GLU A 53 11.39 2.10 20.74
CA GLU A 53 10.69 2.07 19.44
C GLU A 53 9.36 1.34 19.53
N ARG A 54 9.29 0.25 20.29
CA ARG A 54 8.04 -0.46 20.57
C ARG A 54 6.97 0.46 21.18
N GLY A 55 7.37 1.36 22.07
CA GLY A 55 6.47 2.36 22.64
C GLY A 55 5.95 3.36 21.60
N ILE A 56 6.83 3.81 20.68
CA ILE A 56 6.47 4.73 19.60
C ILE A 56 5.52 4.05 18.60
N ILE A 57 5.87 2.86 18.13
CA ILE A 57 5.05 2.08 17.21
C ILE A 57 3.70 1.72 17.85
N GLY A 58 3.67 1.40 19.14
CA GLY A 58 2.42 1.15 19.85
C GLY A 58 1.46 2.35 19.85
N GLN A 59 1.98 3.57 19.97
CA GLN A 59 1.19 4.81 19.82
C GLN A 59 0.75 5.03 18.36
N GLU A 60 1.59 4.73 17.40
CA GLU A 60 1.26 4.83 15.99
C GLU A 60 0.14 3.85 15.60
N ILE A 61 0.18 2.62 16.07
CA ILE A 61 -0.90 1.63 15.88
C ILE A 61 -2.22 2.19 16.41
N GLN A 62 -2.23 2.79 17.60
CA GLN A 62 -3.44 3.40 18.16
C GLN A 62 -3.96 4.55 17.30
N LEU A 63 -3.07 5.39 16.77
CA LEU A 63 -3.45 6.46 15.85
C LEU A 63 -4.13 5.95 14.57
N TYR A 64 -3.61 4.86 14.00
CA TYR A 64 -4.23 4.24 12.81
C TYR A 64 -5.55 3.52 13.16
N ASP A 65 -5.66 2.90 14.33
CA ASP A 65 -6.91 2.27 14.78
C ASP A 65 -8.07 3.28 14.93
N ASP A 66 -7.74 4.54 15.19
CA ASP A 66 -8.69 5.65 15.29
C ASP A 66 -9.00 6.31 13.93
N GLN A 67 -8.35 5.90 12.84
CA GLN A 67 -8.62 6.41 11.48
C GLN A 67 -9.72 5.60 10.78
N PRO A 68 -10.88 6.22 10.48
CA PRO A 68 -12.02 5.48 9.90
C PRO A 68 -11.72 4.85 8.54
N MET A 69 -11.03 5.56 7.63
CA MET A 69 -10.68 5.04 6.31
C MET A 69 -9.71 3.87 6.39
N TRP A 70 -8.70 3.93 7.28
CA TRP A 70 -7.77 2.82 7.49
C TRP A 70 -8.49 1.56 8.01
N LYS A 71 -9.39 1.76 8.98
CA LYS A 71 -10.22 0.69 9.52
C LYS A 71 -11.12 0.07 8.46
N LEU A 72 -11.71 0.91 7.61
CA LEU A 72 -12.55 0.48 6.50
C LEU A 72 -11.75 -0.34 5.48
N TYR A 73 -10.56 0.13 5.10
CA TYR A 73 -9.66 -0.59 4.20
C TYR A 73 -9.27 -1.97 4.75
N LEU A 74 -8.83 -2.05 6.01
CA LEU A 74 -8.48 -3.34 6.63
C LEU A 74 -9.68 -4.29 6.73
N ASN A 75 -10.89 -3.77 6.97
CA ASN A 75 -12.10 -4.57 6.96
C ASN A 75 -12.40 -5.10 5.55
N ALA A 76 -12.24 -4.28 4.51
CA ALA A 76 -12.39 -4.71 3.13
C ALA A 76 -11.38 -5.81 2.77
N MET A 77 -10.11 -5.65 3.14
CA MET A 77 -9.08 -6.68 2.92
C MET A 77 -9.42 -7.99 3.66
N LYS A 78 -9.93 -7.90 4.90
CA LYS A 78 -10.41 -9.09 5.65
C LYS A 78 -11.65 -9.74 5.03
N CYS A 79 -12.48 -8.98 4.32
CA CYS A 79 -13.59 -9.53 3.55
C CYS A 79 -13.11 -10.24 2.29
N LEU A 80 -12.18 -9.64 1.55
CA LEU A 80 -11.70 -10.16 0.29
C LEU A 80 -10.78 -11.38 0.44
N TYR A 81 -9.91 -11.41 1.45
CA TYR A 81 -8.84 -12.41 1.57
C TYR A 81 -8.98 -13.27 2.82
N LYS A 82 -8.76 -14.59 2.68
CA LYS A 82 -8.75 -15.56 3.77
C LYS A 82 -7.35 -15.75 4.35
N ASN A 83 -6.37 -15.92 3.49
CA ASN A 83 -5.01 -16.36 3.84
C ASN A 83 -3.94 -15.30 3.53
N ASN A 84 -4.15 -14.45 2.52
CA ASN A 84 -3.17 -13.47 2.09
C ASN A 84 -2.85 -12.45 3.19
N ALA A 85 -1.57 -12.08 3.32
CA ALA A 85 -1.10 -11.15 4.34
C ALA A 85 -1.66 -9.74 4.21
N ILE A 86 -2.15 -9.33 3.01
CA ILE A 86 -2.77 -8.02 2.78
C ILE A 86 -3.93 -7.71 3.75
N ARG A 87 -4.58 -8.74 4.32
CA ARG A 87 -5.64 -8.60 5.33
C ARG A 87 -5.14 -8.20 6.72
N LEU A 88 -3.83 -8.19 6.92
CA LEU A 88 -3.19 -7.85 8.19
C LEU A 88 -2.61 -6.43 8.09
N ASP A 89 -2.69 -5.70 9.19
CA ASP A 89 -2.02 -4.42 9.27
C ASP A 89 -0.49 -4.62 9.23
N VAL A 90 0.19 -3.86 8.40
CA VAL A 90 1.66 -3.90 8.26
C VAL A 90 2.34 -3.49 9.57
N ALA A 91 1.77 -2.56 10.32
CA ALA A 91 2.26 -2.17 11.63
C ALA A 91 2.10 -3.27 12.69
N GLY A 92 1.25 -4.27 12.42
CA GLY A 92 0.92 -5.32 13.36
C GLY A 92 -0.08 -4.87 14.42
N THR A 93 0.03 -5.45 15.61
CA THR A 93 -0.77 -5.10 16.80
C THR A 93 0.15 -4.87 17.98
N VAL A 94 -0.31 -4.14 19.00
CA VAL A 94 0.44 -3.93 20.26
C VAL A 94 0.92 -5.27 20.84
N GLU A 95 0.09 -6.32 20.75
CA GLU A 95 0.46 -7.67 21.18
C GLU A 95 1.58 -8.25 20.32
N SER A 96 1.46 -8.22 18.98
CA SER A 96 2.45 -8.82 18.09
C SER A 96 3.82 -8.14 18.21
N ILE A 97 3.87 -6.81 18.30
CA ILE A 97 5.13 -6.08 18.45
C ILE A 97 5.79 -6.32 19.82
N SER A 98 5.03 -6.70 20.85
CA SER A 98 5.58 -7.00 22.17
C SER A 98 6.55 -8.19 22.17
N HIS A 99 6.43 -9.08 21.18
CA HIS A 99 7.30 -10.26 21.00
C HIS A 99 8.57 -9.98 20.19
N ILE A 100 8.70 -8.79 19.61
CA ILE A 100 9.88 -8.42 18.80
C ILE A 100 11.05 -8.10 19.72
N THR A 101 12.17 -8.79 19.53
CA THR A 101 13.41 -8.58 20.25
C THR A 101 14.53 -8.10 19.31
N LYS A 102 15.64 -7.64 19.86
CA LYS A 102 16.83 -7.30 19.06
C LYS A 102 17.34 -8.49 18.25
N GLU A 103 17.26 -9.70 18.81
CA GLU A 103 17.65 -10.95 18.13
C GLU A 103 16.77 -11.22 16.92
N THR A 104 15.45 -11.00 17.05
CA THR A 104 14.48 -11.09 15.94
C THR A 104 14.84 -10.08 14.85
N LEU A 105 15.11 -8.83 15.22
CA LEU A 105 15.48 -7.78 14.28
C LEU A 105 16.81 -8.08 13.56
N TYR A 106 17.85 -8.53 14.27
CA TYR A 106 19.08 -8.96 13.63
C TYR A 106 18.90 -10.18 12.73
N SER A 107 18.05 -11.14 13.10
CA SER A 107 17.71 -12.27 12.25
C SER A 107 17.04 -11.84 10.95
N CYS A 108 16.05 -10.95 11.04
CA CYS A 108 15.38 -10.36 9.87
C CYS A 108 16.36 -9.56 9.01
N TYR A 109 17.19 -8.71 9.64
CA TYR A 109 18.19 -7.92 8.91
C TYR A 109 19.17 -8.82 8.15
N ASN A 110 19.75 -9.79 8.80
CA ASN A 110 20.72 -10.71 8.20
C ASN A 110 20.10 -11.56 7.08
N THR A 111 18.79 -11.81 7.14
CA THR A 111 18.06 -12.59 6.14
C THR A 111 17.71 -11.75 4.92
N PHE A 112 17.25 -10.52 5.11
CA PHE A 112 16.61 -9.76 4.03
C PHE A 112 17.42 -8.57 3.52
N TYR A 113 18.28 -7.97 4.36
CA TYR A 113 19.05 -6.76 4.02
C TYR A 113 20.42 -7.13 3.42
N HIS A 114 20.38 -7.71 2.26
CA HIS A 114 21.56 -8.06 1.49
C HIS A 114 21.51 -7.36 0.12
N PRO A 115 22.63 -6.82 -0.41
CA PRO A 115 22.62 -6.10 -1.69
C PRO A 115 21.98 -6.85 -2.86
N SER A 116 22.07 -8.20 -2.88
CA SER A 116 21.42 -9.02 -3.91
C SER A 116 19.89 -9.14 -3.74
N ASN A 117 19.33 -8.72 -2.60
CA ASN A 117 17.89 -8.66 -2.34
C ASN A 117 17.37 -7.22 -2.26
N MET A 118 18.15 -6.26 -2.74
CA MET A 118 17.82 -4.84 -2.69
C MET A 118 17.91 -4.21 -4.07
N VAL A 119 17.10 -3.20 -4.29
CA VAL A 119 17.13 -2.39 -5.51
C VAL A 119 17.31 -0.94 -5.08
N MET A 120 18.20 -0.22 -5.75
CA MET A 120 18.38 1.21 -5.58
C MET A 120 17.89 1.92 -6.85
N CYS A 121 16.98 2.87 -6.67
CA CYS A 121 16.50 3.74 -7.73
C CYS A 121 16.89 5.18 -7.41
N ILE A 122 17.52 5.86 -8.33
CA ILE A 122 17.95 7.26 -8.19
C ILE A 122 17.45 8.04 -9.39
N ALA A 123 16.76 9.15 -9.15
CA ALA A 123 16.27 10.06 -10.16
C ALA A 123 16.77 11.49 -9.90
N GLY A 124 17.27 12.17 -10.93
CA GLY A 124 17.80 13.53 -10.82
C GLY A 124 18.66 13.92 -12.00
N ASP A 125 19.26 15.12 -11.92
CA ASP A 125 20.19 15.63 -12.93
C ASP A 125 21.63 15.18 -12.63
N PHE A 126 22.01 14.01 -13.15
CA PHE A 126 23.35 13.42 -12.95
C PHE A 126 23.74 12.47 -14.10
N GLU A 127 25.03 12.16 -14.20
CA GLU A 127 25.56 11.12 -15.08
C GLU A 127 25.44 9.76 -14.40
N ALA A 128 24.65 8.84 -14.99
CA ALA A 128 24.32 7.54 -14.41
C ALA A 128 25.57 6.71 -14.05
N GLU A 129 26.57 6.71 -14.93
CA GLU A 129 27.83 5.96 -14.73
C GLU A 129 28.58 6.42 -13.47
N LYS A 130 28.63 7.74 -13.24
CA LYS A 130 29.29 8.32 -12.06
C LYS A 130 28.55 7.92 -10.78
N ILE A 131 27.22 7.94 -10.80
CA ILE A 131 26.41 7.51 -9.64
C ILE A 131 26.64 6.03 -9.33
N VAL A 132 26.65 5.17 -10.35
CA VAL A 132 26.94 3.74 -10.17
C VAL A 132 28.32 3.51 -9.55
N GLU A 133 29.34 4.26 -9.94
CA GLU A 133 30.67 4.19 -9.35
C GLU A 133 30.66 4.64 -7.89
N GLU A 134 29.97 5.74 -7.58
CA GLU A 134 29.86 6.26 -6.23
C GLU A 134 29.12 5.29 -5.30
N VAL A 135 28.04 4.67 -5.77
CA VAL A 135 27.33 3.61 -5.03
C VAL A 135 28.22 2.41 -4.79
N LYS A 136 28.96 1.94 -5.81
CA LYS A 136 29.90 0.80 -5.68
C LYS A 136 30.98 1.04 -4.62
N LYS A 137 31.50 2.26 -4.50
CA LYS A 137 32.50 2.62 -3.48
C LYS A 137 31.96 2.49 -2.04
N ARG A 138 30.65 2.67 -1.86
CA ARG A 138 29.97 2.66 -0.56
C ARG A 138 29.41 1.30 -0.17
N LEU A 139 29.33 0.37 -1.13
CA LEU A 139 28.86 -0.98 -0.83
C LEU A 139 29.86 -1.75 0.03
N LEU A 140 29.39 -2.27 1.15
CA LEU A 140 30.17 -3.16 1.99
C LEU A 140 30.26 -4.54 1.36
N PRO A 141 31.44 -5.18 1.38
CA PRO A 141 31.59 -6.56 0.97
C PRO A 141 30.69 -7.47 1.82
N ARG A 142 29.89 -8.30 1.18
CA ARG A 142 29.04 -9.30 1.82
C ARG A 142 29.31 -10.67 1.22
N GLU A 143 29.22 -11.71 2.04
CA GLU A 143 29.22 -13.09 1.55
C GLU A 143 28.01 -13.34 0.65
N LYS A 144 28.15 -14.32 -0.25
CA LYS A 144 27.02 -14.70 -1.13
C LYS A 144 25.83 -15.13 -0.28
N MET A 145 24.68 -14.47 -0.49
CA MET A 145 23.46 -14.81 0.22
C MET A 145 22.88 -16.14 -0.30
N SER A 146 22.29 -16.90 0.62
CA SER A 146 21.43 -18.02 0.26
C SER A 146 20.17 -17.50 -0.43
N GLU A 147 19.61 -18.27 -1.35
CA GLU A 147 18.35 -17.93 -2.00
C GLU A 147 17.21 -17.83 -0.96
N ILE A 148 16.50 -16.70 -0.95
CA ILE A 148 15.32 -16.51 -0.11
C ILE A 148 14.15 -17.22 -0.78
N LYS A 149 13.67 -18.30 -0.15
CA LYS A 149 12.44 -18.98 -0.58
C LYS A 149 11.24 -18.29 0.04
N ARG A 150 10.45 -17.64 -0.79
CA ARG A 150 9.18 -17.05 -0.37
C ARG A 150 8.10 -18.13 -0.43
N ILE A 151 7.45 -18.38 0.69
CA ILE A 151 6.33 -19.32 0.80
C ILE A 151 5.07 -18.49 1.07
N TYR A 152 4.15 -18.51 0.12
CA TYR A 152 2.87 -17.84 0.24
C TYR A 152 1.78 -18.89 0.49
N PRO A 153 0.86 -18.63 1.43
CA PRO A 153 -0.31 -19.49 1.58
C PRO A 153 -1.16 -19.40 0.30
N GLU A 154 -1.70 -20.53 -0.12
CA GLU A 154 -2.65 -20.56 -1.23
C GLU A 154 -3.92 -19.79 -0.83
N GLU A 155 -4.33 -18.86 -1.67
CA GLU A 155 -5.54 -18.07 -1.44
C GLU A 155 -6.71 -18.70 -2.18
N GLU A 156 -7.81 -18.93 -1.46
CA GLU A 156 -9.02 -19.50 -2.04
C GLU A 156 -9.66 -18.56 -3.07
N LYS A 157 -10.40 -19.11 -4.05
CA LYS A 157 -11.10 -18.32 -5.05
C LYS A 157 -12.24 -17.50 -4.44
N ASP A 158 -12.94 -18.07 -3.46
CA ASP A 158 -14.05 -17.39 -2.81
C ASP A 158 -13.54 -16.33 -1.84
N ILE A 159 -14.27 -15.23 -1.74
CA ILE A 159 -14.01 -14.19 -0.74
C ILE A 159 -14.29 -14.73 0.66
N ASN A 160 -13.63 -14.16 1.66
CA ASN A 160 -13.79 -14.60 3.05
C ASN A 160 -15.16 -14.23 3.62
N LYS A 161 -15.59 -12.98 3.39
CA LYS A 161 -16.90 -12.47 3.86
C LYS A 161 -17.48 -11.49 2.84
N ARG A 162 -18.79 -11.46 2.73
CA ARG A 162 -19.47 -10.51 1.84
C ARG A 162 -19.64 -9.13 2.44
N PHE A 163 -19.64 -9.03 3.76
CA PHE A 163 -19.92 -7.78 4.47
C PHE A 163 -19.24 -7.75 5.84
N MET A 164 -18.77 -6.57 6.23
CA MET A 164 -18.26 -6.27 7.57
C MET A 164 -18.59 -4.82 7.90
N GLU A 165 -19.04 -4.59 9.13
CA GLU A 165 -19.37 -3.27 9.66
C GLU A 165 -18.57 -3.01 10.93
N SER A 166 -18.15 -1.76 11.12
CA SER A 166 -17.54 -1.27 12.36
C SER A 166 -18.18 0.06 12.74
N LYS A 167 -18.45 0.24 14.04
CA LYS A 167 -18.95 1.52 14.54
C LYS A 167 -17.79 2.41 14.96
N MET A 168 -17.80 3.63 14.45
CA MET A 168 -16.83 4.68 14.78
C MET A 168 -17.57 6.00 14.96
N ASP A 169 -16.94 6.96 15.63
CA ASP A 169 -17.49 8.31 15.80
C ASP A 169 -17.19 9.14 14.54
N ILE A 170 -18.11 9.06 13.58
CA ILE A 170 -18.02 9.74 12.26
C ILE A 170 -19.34 10.42 11.93
N ASN A 171 -19.27 11.53 11.21
CA ASN A 171 -20.45 12.33 10.86
C ASN A 171 -21.31 11.68 9.77
N MET A 172 -20.69 10.93 8.85
CA MET A 172 -21.35 10.25 7.73
C MET A 172 -20.78 8.85 7.56
N PRO A 173 -21.61 7.85 7.30
CA PRO A 173 -21.14 6.50 7.02
C PRO A 173 -20.16 6.45 5.84
N LEU A 174 -19.01 5.81 6.05
CA LEU A 174 -18.05 5.50 5.01
C LEU A 174 -18.29 4.06 4.53
N PHE A 175 -18.11 3.84 3.24
CA PHE A 175 -18.24 2.50 2.66
C PHE A 175 -17.08 2.21 1.71
N MET A 176 -16.81 0.92 1.53
CA MET A 176 -15.83 0.42 0.56
C MET A 176 -16.37 -0.86 -0.10
N ILE A 177 -16.37 -0.88 -1.41
CA ILE A 177 -16.76 -2.02 -2.23
C ILE A 177 -15.48 -2.62 -2.81
N GLY A 178 -15.27 -3.90 -2.60
CA GLY A 178 -14.06 -4.59 -3.04
C GLY A 178 -14.36 -5.73 -4.01
N TYR A 179 -13.57 -5.83 -5.08
CA TYR A 179 -13.59 -6.92 -6.05
C TYR A 179 -12.22 -7.56 -6.15
N ARG A 180 -12.14 -8.86 -5.92
CA ARG A 180 -10.91 -9.60 -6.19
C ARG A 180 -10.75 -9.82 -7.68
N ASP A 181 -9.55 -9.55 -8.17
CA ASP A 181 -9.17 -9.84 -9.54
C ASP A 181 -8.45 -11.20 -9.62
N PHE A 182 -8.95 -12.06 -10.49
CA PHE A 182 -8.40 -13.39 -10.77
C PHE A 182 -7.85 -13.50 -12.20
N GLY A 183 -7.81 -12.39 -12.92
CA GLY A 183 -7.39 -12.35 -14.30
C GLY A 183 -5.89 -12.57 -14.48
N GLU A 184 -5.48 -12.51 -15.74
CA GLU A 184 -4.08 -12.65 -16.13
C GLU A 184 -3.22 -11.59 -15.45
N LYS A 185 -2.11 -12.02 -14.86
CA LYS A 185 -1.15 -11.13 -14.16
C LYS A 185 -0.18 -10.43 -15.10
N SER A 186 -0.24 -10.71 -16.41
CA SER A 186 0.57 -10.02 -17.40
C SER A 186 0.07 -8.60 -17.63
N ASN A 187 1.00 -7.67 -17.86
CA ASN A 187 0.69 -6.30 -18.26
C ASN A 187 -0.22 -5.54 -17.28
N GLN A 188 0.04 -5.66 -15.98
CA GLN A 188 -0.71 -5.02 -14.91
C GLN A 188 -0.89 -3.49 -15.07
N PRO A 189 0.12 -2.70 -15.51
CA PRO A 189 -0.09 -1.26 -15.70
C PRO A 189 -1.14 -0.93 -16.76
N LYS A 190 -1.22 -1.71 -17.84
CA LYS A 190 -2.26 -1.54 -18.87
C LYS A 190 -3.64 -1.91 -18.35
N LYS A 191 -3.71 -2.96 -17.53
CA LYS A 191 -4.94 -3.42 -16.87
C LYS A 191 -5.44 -2.38 -15.88
N GLU A 192 -4.55 -1.82 -15.06
CA GLU A 192 -4.87 -0.73 -14.14
C GLU A 192 -5.47 0.47 -14.88
N LEU A 193 -4.81 0.91 -15.96
CA LEU A 193 -5.32 2.02 -16.76
C LEU A 193 -6.71 1.72 -17.36
N ALA A 194 -6.91 0.51 -17.89
CA ALA A 194 -8.20 0.10 -18.45
C ALA A 194 -9.30 0.08 -17.38
N ILE A 195 -9.03 -0.46 -16.19
CA ILE A 195 -9.98 -0.48 -15.08
C ILE A 195 -10.31 0.95 -14.63
N LYS A 196 -9.33 1.82 -14.47
CA LYS A 196 -9.54 3.23 -14.10
C LYS A 196 -10.40 3.98 -15.14
N ILE A 197 -10.16 3.76 -16.43
CA ILE A 197 -10.95 4.37 -17.50
C ILE A 197 -12.41 3.87 -17.43
N ILE A 198 -12.63 2.57 -17.30
CA ILE A 198 -13.96 1.98 -17.21
C ILE A 198 -14.71 2.51 -15.99
N LEU A 199 -14.11 2.45 -14.82
CA LEU A 199 -14.76 2.91 -13.59
C LEU A 199 -15.06 4.41 -13.64
N ASN A 200 -14.11 5.23 -14.11
CA ASN A 200 -14.34 6.66 -14.24
C ASN A 200 -15.47 6.98 -15.25
N SER A 201 -15.59 6.21 -16.33
CA SER A 201 -16.69 6.38 -17.30
C SER A 201 -18.05 5.98 -16.71
N LEU A 202 -18.09 5.00 -15.82
CA LEU A 202 -19.34 4.43 -15.29
C LEU A 202 -19.86 5.14 -14.04
N ILE A 203 -18.94 5.52 -13.14
CA ILE A 203 -19.25 6.02 -11.80
C ILE A 203 -18.46 7.29 -11.43
N GLY A 204 -17.60 7.78 -12.33
CA GLY A 204 -16.89 9.05 -12.14
C GLY A 204 -17.83 10.26 -12.18
N GLU A 205 -17.36 11.42 -11.77
CA GLU A 205 -18.15 12.64 -11.60
C GLU A 205 -18.96 13.05 -12.85
N CYS A 206 -18.49 12.77 -14.06
CA CYS A 206 -19.16 13.10 -15.31
C CYS A 206 -20.14 12.01 -15.76
N SER A 207 -20.26 10.89 -15.06
CA SER A 207 -21.16 9.80 -15.43
C SER A 207 -22.61 10.08 -15.04
N ASP A 208 -23.55 9.55 -15.83
CA ASP A 208 -24.98 9.63 -15.49
C ASP A 208 -25.28 8.96 -14.15
N THR A 209 -24.53 7.91 -13.79
CA THR A 209 -24.69 7.22 -12.51
C THR A 209 -24.35 8.14 -11.33
N PHE A 210 -23.18 8.78 -11.36
CA PHE A 210 -22.80 9.73 -10.31
C PHE A 210 -23.79 10.89 -10.23
N GLN A 211 -24.15 11.47 -11.37
CA GLN A 211 -25.10 12.60 -11.41
C GLN A 211 -26.47 12.22 -10.84
N SER A 212 -26.98 11.01 -11.09
CA SER A 212 -28.21 10.52 -10.48
C SER A 212 -28.07 10.42 -8.94
N LEU A 213 -27.03 9.73 -8.46
CA LEU A 213 -26.77 9.56 -7.03
C LEU A 213 -26.56 10.90 -6.32
N TYR A 214 -25.89 11.85 -6.96
CA TYR A 214 -25.71 13.20 -6.44
C TYR A 214 -27.03 13.98 -6.36
N ASN A 215 -27.86 13.95 -7.43
CA ASN A 215 -29.16 14.62 -7.46
C ASN A 215 -30.16 14.01 -6.46
N GLU A 216 -30.04 12.73 -6.18
CA GLU A 216 -30.84 12.04 -5.16
C GLU A 216 -30.32 12.30 -3.72
N GLY A 217 -29.18 13.00 -3.57
CA GLY A 217 -28.56 13.28 -2.28
C GLY A 217 -27.87 12.08 -1.64
N LEU A 218 -27.64 11.01 -2.41
CA LEU A 218 -26.96 9.80 -1.94
C LEU A 218 -25.43 9.93 -1.92
N LEU A 219 -24.87 10.76 -2.79
CA LEU A 219 -23.45 11.12 -2.79
C LEU A 219 -23.31 12.64 -2.74
N MET A 220 -22.33 13.12 -1.96
CA MET A 220 -21.95 14.52 -1.88
C MET A 220 -20.57 14.79 -2.49
N LYS A 221 -19.78 13.74 -2.69
CA LYS A 221 -18.43 13.78 -3.27
C LYS A 221 -18.28 12.62 -4.25
N SER A 222 -17.28 12.75 -5.12
CA SER A 222 -16.86 11.68 -6.02
C SER A 222 -16.47 10.41 -5.26
N LEU A 223 -16.68 9.28 -5.91
CA LEU A 223 -16.16 7.99 -5.47
C LEU A 223 -14.68 7.93 -5.81
N GLU A 224 -13.88 7.39 -4.89
CA GLU A 224 -12.50 7.02 -5.17
C GLU A 224 -12.44 5.58 -5.68
N CYS A 225 -11.59 5.33 -6.66
CA CYS A 225 -11.48 4.02 -7.31
C CYS A 225 -10.00 3.68 -7.50
N ASP A 226 -9.57 2.59 -6.88
CA ASP A 226 -8.21 2.11 -7.00
C ASP A 226 -8.13 0.64 -7.41
N PHE A 227 -7.10 0.32 -8.20
CA PHE A 227 -6.71 -1.04 -8.53
C PHE A 227 -5.34 -1.31 -7.93
N GLU A 228 -5.33 -2.15 -6.92
CA GLU A 228 -4.11 -2.56 -6.23
C GLU A 228 -3.70 -3.97 -6.66
N TYR A 229 -2.41 -4.15 -6.90
CA TYR A 229 -1.88 -5.45 -7.31
C TYR A 229 -0.45 -5.69 -6.86
N SER A 230 -0.15 -6.94 -6.66
CA SER A 230 1.20 -7.48 -6.50
C SER A 230 1.27 -8.87 -7.15
N ASP A 231 2.39 -9.55 -6.99
CA ASP A 231 2.52 -10.96 -7.42
C ASP A 231 1.53 -11.89 -6.68
N GLN A 232 1.02 -11.47 -5.52
CA GLN A 232 0.24 -12.31 -4.62
C GLN A 232 -1.23 -11.93 -4.50
N TYR A 233 -1.58 -10.70 -4.81
CA TYR A 233 -2.94 -10.21 -4.74
C TYR A 233 -3.25 -9.23 -5.86
N SER A 234 -4.53 -9.11 -6.16
CA SER A 234 -5.05 -8.10 -7.08
C SER A 234 -6.52 -7.86 -6.76
N HIS A 235 -6.89 -6.60 -6.61
CA HIS A 235 -8.26 -6.20 -6.32
C HIS A 235 -8.55 -4.76 -6.76
N VAL A 236 -9.82 -4.51 -6.97
CA VAL A 236 -10.38 -3.16 -7.16
C VAL A 236 -11.07 -2.77 -5.88
N ILE A 237 -10.89 -1.54 -5.45
CA ILE A 237 -11.65 -0.92 -4.38
C ILE A 237 -12.35 0.33 -4.90
N ILE A 238 -13.59 0.53 -4.45
CA ILE A 238 -14.39 1.73 -4.71
C ILE A 238 -14.88 2.19 -3.34
N ASP A 239 -14.53 3.41 -2.96
CA ASP A 239 -14.94 3.92 -1.66
C ASP A 239 -15.60 5.30 -1.76
N GLY A 240 -16.33 5.63 -0.72
CA GLY A 240 -17.07 6.89 -0.62
C GLY A 240 -17.79 7.05 0.71
N GLU A 241 -18.57 8.11 0.78
CA GLU A 241 -19.40 8.44 1.93
C GLU A 241 -20.86 8.63 1.51
N SER A 242 -21.82 8.11 2.29
CA SER A 242 -23.25 8.23 2.04
C SER A 242 -24.06 7.97 3.30
N GLU A 243 -25.19 8.67 3.44
CA GLU A 243 -26.21 8.34 4.46
C GLU A 243 -26.87 6.97 4.22
N ASN A 244 -26.85 6.50 2.95
CA ASN A 244 -27.41 5.21 2.57
C ASN A 244 -26.44 4.42 1.68
N PRO A 245 -25.35 3.88 2.24
CA PRO A 245 -24.34 3.12 1.49
C PRO A 245 -24.89 1.92 0.73
N GLU A 246 -25.92 1.27 1.26
CA GLU A 246 -26.54 0.10 0.63
C GLU A 246 -27.18 0.46 -0.71
N GLN A 247 -27.88 1.58 -0.80
CA GLN A 247 -28.50 2.03 -2.05
C GLN A 247 -27.44 2.42 -3.09
N VAL A 248 -26.37 3.09 -2.66
CA VAL A 248 -25.21 3.39 -3.54
C VAL A 248 -24.59 2.09 -4.07
N TYR A 249 -24.36 1.13 -3.19
CA TYR A 249 -23.84 -0.19 -3.56
C TYR A 249 -24.71 -0.88 -4.60
N GLN A 250 -26.04 -0.96 -4.40
CA GLN A 250 -26.95 -1.61 -5.34
C GLN A 250 -26.92 -0.93 -6.72
N THR A 251 -26.90 0.40 -6.75
CA THR A 251 -26.81 1.15 -8.03
C THR A 251 -25.50 0.87 -8.77
N ILE A 252 -24.36 0.84 -8.05
CA ILE A 252 -23.05 0.54 -8.65
C ILE A 252 -23.01 -0.89 -9.18
N ILE A 253 -23.48 -1.87 -8.40
CA ILE A 253 -23.50 -3.29 -8.81
C ILE A 253 -24.35 -3.47 -10.06
N GLU A 254 -25.55 -2.89 -10.10
CA GLU A 254 -26.43 -3.00 -11.26
C GLU A 254 -25.75 -2.45 -12.53
N LYS A 255 -25.03 -1.37 -12.42
CA LYS A 255 -24.26 -0.81 -13.54
C LYS A 255 -23.12 -1.74 -13.97
N LEU A 256 -22.34 -2.26 -13.03
CA LEU A 256 -21.22 -3.16 -13.32
C LEU A 256 -21.67 -4.49 -13.92
N GLU A 257 -22.81 -5.06 -13.48
CA GLU A 257 -23.35 -6.31 -14.00
C GLU A 257 -23.95 -6.15 -15.41
N ASN A 258 -24.32 -4.94 -15.80
CA ASN A 258 -24.92 -4.65 -17.11
C ASN A 258 -23.92 -3.98 -18.09
N LEU A 259 -22.63 -4.09 -17.87
CA LEU A 259 -21.58 -3.49 -18.71
C LEU A 259 -21.76 -3.70 -20.21
N ASP A 260 -22.11 -4.91 -20.64
CA ASP A 260 -22.32 -5.26 -22.05
C ASP A 260 -23.50 -4.53 -22.74
N LYS A 261 -24.34 -3.87 -21.95
CA LYS A 261 -25.54 -3.15 -22.44
C LYS A 261 -25.36 -1.63 -22.38
N LEU A 262 -24.23 -1.13 -21.88
CA LEU A 262 -24.04 0.29 -21.66
C LEU A 262 -23.59 1.01 -22.92
N LYS A 263 -24.39 2.01 -23.33
CA LYS A 263 -24.05 2.90 -24.46
C LYS A 263 -22.80 3.75 -24.18
N GLU A 264 -22.49 3.99 -22.91
CA GLU A 264 -21.31 4.76 -22.48
C GLU A 264 -20.00 4.15 -22.97
N LEU A 265 -19.95 2.84 -23.22
CA LEU A 265 -18.78 2.15 -23.76
C LEU A 265 -18.65 2.26 -25.30
N GLU A 266 -19.70 2.67 -26.01
CA GLU A 266 -19.65 2.89 -27.47
C GLU A 266 -18.71 4.05 -27.85
N TYR A 267 -18.45 4.97 -26.94
CA TYR A 267 -17.52 6.10 -27.13
C TYR A 267 -16.05 5.77 -26.88
N LEU A 268 -15.73 4.57 -26.37
CA LEU A 268 -14.37 4.12 -26.10
C LEU A 268 -13.77 3.29 -27.25
N ASN A 269 -14.53 3.03 -28.32
CA ASN A 269 -14.11 2.41 -29.57
C ASN A 269 -13.85 3.50 -30.62
#